data_60e285cce1e3d84fde96061803a3a23e
#
_entry.id   60e285cce1e3d84fde96061803a3a23e
#
_cell.length_a   1.000
_cell.length_b   1.000
_cell.length_c   1.000
_cell.angle_alpha   90.00
_cell.angle_beta   90.00
_cell.angle_gamma   90.00
#
_symmetry.space_group_name_H-M   'P 1'
#
loop_
_entity.id
_entity.type
_entity.pdbx_description
1 polymer ?
#
loop_
_entity_poly.entity_id
_entity_poly.type
_entity_poly.pdbx_seq_one_letter_code
_entity_poly.pdbx_strand_id
1 'polypeptide(L)'
;MARLLACGMLCPTMLSAQTPVGVFDAHSDVGRVRRAGSASYDPQSQSYTIAGSGQNMWETRDDFHFVWKRLSGNFLLSTRARFSGAGVEEHRKIGWTIRPTMESHGPHVTAALHGDGLMSLQFRRVAGGTTEEAKSADSLPGADAVIQLERRDGVYIMSVARFGDTLATQQLAGVSLPDTVYVGLFVCAHNDSVVERAVFSNVRITKPAPAALVPYRDYLGSNLEILDVASGNTTIVHQYRGSFQAPNWTLDGKALIYAQEGRLYRFDLATRSPEAINTGFATRNNNDHVLSFDGRMLAISNHLPDDSGAASIVYTVPASGGTPKRITAKGPSYLHGWSPDGRWLVYVGERNDEYDIYKIPSGGGEEIRLTQAPGLDDGPEYTPDGQYIYFSSVRSGRMQIWRMRPDGSAQEPITNDGLNNWFPHISPDGKWMVFISFPPDVAANDHPFYKHVLLRLMPVGGGPARVLAYVYGGQGTINVPSWSPDGKRLAFVSNTAIP
;
A
#
# COMPACT_ATOMS: atom_id res chain seq x y z
N MET A 1 -50.38 -56.07 -27.24
CA MET A 1 -48.97 -55.71 -27.02
C MET A 1 -48.92 -54.17 -26.83
N ALA A 2 -48.86 -53.71 -25.60
CA ALA A 2 -48.78 -52.29 -25.25
C ALA A 2 -47.33 -52.01 -24.83
N ARG A 3 -46.65 -51.08 -25.55
CA ARG A 3 -45.31 -50.58 -25.20
C ARG A 3 -45.45 -49.40 -24.24
N LEU A 4 -44.98 -49.58 -23.00
CA LEU A 4 -44.76 -48.46 -22.07
C LEU A 4 -43.52 -47.69 -22.52
N LEU A 5 -43.67 -46.39 -22.84
CA LEU A 5 -42.59 -45.44 -22.92
C LEU A 5 -42.28 -44.93 -21.52
N ALA A 6 -41.07 -45.21 -21.04
CA ALA A 6 -40.55 -44.60 -19.81
C ALA A 6 -40.00 -43.21 -20.20
N CYS A 7 -40.66 -42.16 -19.72
CA CYS A 7 -40.20 -40.76 -19.81
C CYS A 7 -39.19 -40.48 -18.69
N GLY A 8 -37.92 -40.45 -19.01
CA GLY A 8 -36.86 -40.08 -18.07
C GLY A 8 -36.92 -38.57 -17.84
N MET A 9 -37.36 -38.14 -16.66
CA MET A 9 -37.21 -36.74 -16.21
C MET A 9 -35.72 -36.45 -15.93
N LEU A 10 -35.09 -35.70 -16.84
CA LEU A 10 -33.83 -35.00 -16.52
C LEU A 10 -34.16 -33.88 -15.53
N CYS A 11 -33.76 -34.08 -14.28
CA CYS A 11 -33.78 -33.02 -13.28
C CYS A 11 -32.69 -32.03 -13.63
N PRO A 12 -32.98 -30.74 -13.91
CA PRO A 12 -31.93 -29.77 -14.15
C PRO A 12 -31.24 -29.55 -12.80
N THR A 13 -29.95 -29.90 -12.71
CA THR A 13 -29.07 -29.44 -11.64
C THR A 13 -29.03 -27.93 -11.68
N MET A 14 -29.77 -27.27 -10.80
CA MET A 14 -29.60 -25.85 -10.57
C MET A 14 -28.14 -25.62 -10.09
N LEU A 15 -27.30 -25.09 -10.94
CA LEU A 15 -26.07 -24.48 -10.48
C LEU A 15 -26.48 -23.31 -9.55
N SER A 16 -26.31 -23.54 -8.25
CA SER A 16 -26.39 -22.47 -7.27
C SER A 16 -25.42 -21.37 -7.68
N ALA A 17 -25.92 -20.19 -8.03
CA ALA A 17 -25.09 -19.03 -8.29
C ALA A 17 -24.24 -18.76 -7.04
N GLN A 18 -22.93 -18.91 -7.17
CA GLN A 18 -22.01 -18.66 -6.07
C GLN A 18 -22.02 -17.16 -5.76
N THR A 19 -22.25 -16.81 -4.51
CA THR A 19 -22.35 -15.40 -4.08
C THR A 19 -20.95 -14.84 -3.83
N PRO A 20 -20.58 -13.70 -4.44
CA PRO A 20 -19.31 -13.04 -4.18
C PRO A 20 -19.14 -12.69 -2.70
N VAL A 21 -17.90 -12.76 -2.20
CA VAL A 21 -17.53 -12.40 -0.83
C VAL A 21 -16.43 -11.33 -0.91
N GLY A 22 -16.80 -10.06 -0.74
CA GLY A 22 -15.88 -8.93 -0.91
C GLY A 22 -15.28 -8.89 -2.31
N VAL A 23 -13.95 -9.01 -2.43
CA VAL A 23 -13.24 -9.01 -3.73
C VAL A 23 -13.15 -10.38 -4.40
N PHE A 24 -13.62 -11.45 -3.72
CA PHE A 24 -13.56 -12.82 -4.21
C PHE A 24 -14.84 -13.21 -4.95
N ASP A 25 -14.70 -14.09 -5.94
CA ASP A 25 -15.79 -14.54 -6.80
C ASP A 25 -16.73 -15.49 -6.04
N ALA A 26 -16.19 -16.32 -5.13
CA ALA A 26 -16.95 -17.28 -4.34
C ALA A 26 -16.12 -17.90 -3.20
N HIS A 27 -16.75 -18.83 -2.47
CA HIS A 27 -16.09 -19.72 -1.51
C HIS A 27 -16.64 -21.14 -1.60
N SER A 28 -15.81 -22.11 -1.25
CA SER A 28 -16.20 -23.53 -1.23
C SER A 28 -15.24 -24.36 -0.39
N ASP A 29 -15.68 -25.53 0.03
CA ASP A 29 -14.76 -26.52 0.55
C ASP A 29 -14.02 -27.22 -0.59
N VAL A 30 -12.76 -27.56 -0.35
CA VAL A 30 -11.92 -28.38 -1.22
C VAL A 30 -11.67 -29.70 -0.51
N GLY A 31 -11.78 -30.81 -1.23
CA GLY A 31 -11.62 -32.16 -0.68
C GLY A 31 -12.81 -32.68 0.13
N ARG A 32 -12.54 -33.52 1.11
CA ARG A 32 -13.57 -34.18 1.93
C ARG A 32 -13.58 -33.64 3.34
N VAL A 33 -14.23 -32.49 3.54
CA VAL A 33 -14.39 -31.89 4.86
C VAL A 33 -15.66 -32.51 5.55
N ARG A 34 -15.57 -32.84 6.83
CA ARG A 34 -16.73 -33.31 7.60
C ARG A 34 -17.64 -32.17 8.05
N ARG A 35 -17.10 -30.98 8.21
CA ARG A 35 -17.85 -29.79 8.64
C ARG A 35 -17.69 -28.72 7.58
N ALA A 36 -18.80 -28.30 7.01
CA ALA A 36 -18.78 -27.24 5.99
C ALA A 36 -18.15 -25.95 6.52
N GLY A 37 -17.30 -25.33 5.72
CA GLY A 37 -16.76 -24.06 6.01
C GLY A 37 -17.70 -22.90 5.67
N SER A 38 -17.30 -21.69 6.05
CA SER A 38 -18.05 -20.47 5.75
C SER A 38 -17.13 -19.26 5.62
N ALA A 39 -17.60 -18.22 4.91
CA ALA A 39 -16.92 -16.97 4.78
C ALA A 39 -17.89 -15.81 4.90
N SER A 40 -17.45 -14.72 5.55
CA SER A 40 -18.17 -13.47 5.62
C SER A 40 -17.22 -12.30 5.41
N TYR A 41 -17.75 -11.20 4.87
CA TYR A 41 -17.03 -9.96 4.61
C TYR A 41 -17.73 -8.80 5.29
N ASP A 42 -16.96 -8.00 6.02
CA ASP A 42 -17.41 -6.73 6.57
C ASP A 42 -16.98 -5.58 5.64
N PRO A 43 -17.91 -4.89 4.96
CA PRO A 43 -17.58 -3.81 4.05
C PRO A 43 -17.05 -2.54 4.74
N GLN A 44 -17.27 -2.39 6.04
CA GLN A 44 -16.82 -1.23 6.80
C GLN A 44 -15.33 -1.30 7.12
N SER A 45 -14.90 -2.43 7.67
CA SER A 45 -13.48 -2.70 7.98
C SER A 45 -12.73 -3.33 6.80
N GLN A 46 -13.43 -3.74 5.74
CA GLN A 46 -12.91 -4.51 4.60
C GLN A 46 -12.15 -5.77 5.05
N SER A 47 -12.66 -6.44 6.09
CA SER A 47 -12.09 -7.65 6.66
C SER A 47 -12.94 -8.87 6.36
N TYR A 48 -12.29 -10.04 6.37
CA TYR A 48 -12.93 -11.33 6.16
C TYR A 48 -12.83 -12.17 7.42
N THR A 49 -13.94 -12.84 7.78
CA THR A 49 -13.93 -13.92 8.76
C THR A 49 -14.21 -15.21 8.02
N ILE A 50 -13.25 -16.12 8.06
CA ILE A 50 -13.33 -17.40 7.37
C ILE A 50 -13.27 -18.51 8.41
N ALA A 51 -14.16 -19.50 8.27
CA ALA A 51 -14.18 -20.69 9.08
C ALA A 51 -13.98 -21.91 8.19
N GLY A 52 -13.12 -22.83 8.59
CA GLY A 52 -12.83 -24.05 7.83
C GLY A 52 -12.51 -25.24 8.72
N SER A 53 -12.89 -26.41 8.25
CA SER A 53 -12.47 -27.70 8.73
C SER A 53 -11.41 -28.28 7.79
N GLY A 54 -11.16 -29.57 7.90
CA GLY A 54 -10.31 -30.32 6.99
C GLY A 54 -9.13 -30.98 7.69
N GLN A 55 -8.77 -32.16 7.16
CA GLN A 55 -7.74 -32.99 7.77
C GLN A 55 -6.34 -32.41 7.58
N ASN A 56 -6.01 -31.93 6.38
CA ASN A 56 -4.72 -31.34 6.09
C ASN A 56 -4.67 -30.75 4.67
N MET A 57 -3.62 -29.97 4.41
CA MET A 57 -3.13 -29.58 3.10
C MET A 57 -1.67 -30.06 2.99
N TRP A 58 -1.51 -31.37 2.78
CA TRP A 58 -0.20 -32.03 2.82
C TRP A 58 -0.23 -33.33 2.00
N GLU A 59 0.91 -34.02 1.89
CA GLU A 59 1.07 -35.24 1.10
C GLU A 59 0.48 -35.09 -0.30
N THR A 60 -0.49 -35.95 -0.67
CA THR A 60 -1.04 -36.04 -2.03
C THR A 60 -2.42 -35.38 -2.19
N ARG A 61 -3.01 -34.84 -1.11
CA ARG A 61 -4.34 -34.26 -1.15
C ARG A 61 -4.54 -33.18 -0.10
N ASP A 62 -5.56 -32.36 -0.32
CA ASP A 62 -5.92 -31.19 0.49
C ASP A 62 -7.38 -31.25 0.90
N ASP A 63 -7.67 -30.95 2.19
CA ASP A 63 -9.02 -30.79 2.72
C ASP A 63 -9.08 -29.47 3.51
N PHE A 64 -9.80 -28.44 3.01
CA PHE A 64 -9.82 -27.09 3.61
C PHE A 64 -10.98 -26.25 3.07
N HIS A 65 -11.27 -25.10 3.70
CA HIS A 65 -12.19 -24.08 3.17
C HIS A 65 -11.44 -22.99 2.41
N PHE A 66 -11.95 -22.60 1.24
CA PHE A 66 -11.30 -21.71 0.28
C PHE A 66 -12.23 -20.57 -0.14
N VAL A 67 -11.77 -19.34 -0.01
CA VAL A 67 -12.40 -18.10 -0.54
C VAL A 67 -11.57 -17.63 -1.70
N TRP A 68 -12.10 -17.64 -2.91
CA TRP A 68 -11.27 -17.59 -4.12
C TRP A 68 -11.76 -16.64 -5.21
N LYS A 69 -10.82 -16.27 -6.06
CA LYS A 69 -11.00 -15.52 -7.30
C LYS A 69 -10.17 -16.13 -8.41
N ARG A 70 -10.61 -16.01 -9.65
CA ARG A 70 -9.82 -16.41 -10.82
C ARG A 70 -8.94 -15.24 -11.28
N LEU A 71 -7.65 -15.49 -11.44
CA LEU A 71 -6.66 -14.52 -11.93
C LEU A 71 -5.76 -15.14 -13.00
N SER A 72 -5.21 -14.27 -13.88
CA SER A 72 -4.20 -14.61 -14.89
C SER A 72 -3.00 -13.69 -14.79
N GLY A 73 -1.85 -14.08 -15.34
CA GLY A 73 -0.62 -13.29 -15.37
C GLY A 73 0.03 -13.10 -14.01
N ASN A 74 0.82 -12.06 -13.88
CA ASN A 74 1.49 -11.69 -12.63
C ASN A 74 0.52 -11.02 -11.64
N PHE A 75 0.70 -11.28 -10.35
CA PHE A 75 -0.07 -10.68 -9.28
C PHE A 75 0.65 -10.79 -7.93
N LEU A 76 0.33 -9.88 -7.03
CA LEU A 76 0.73 -9.88 -5.62
C LEU A 76 -0.53 -10.00 -4.75
N LEU A 77 -0.58 -11.00 -3.91
CA LEU A 77 -1.61 -11.23 -2.89
C LEU A 77 -1.05 -10.78 -1.55
N SER A 78 -1.76 -9.95 -0.81
CA SER A 78 -1.32 -9.47 0.50
C SER A 78 -2.46 -9.48 1.49
N THR A 79 -2.20 -9.90 2.72
CA THR A 79 -3.14 -9.85 3.84
C THR A 79 -2.43 -9.78 5.17
N ARG A 80 -3.11 -9.24 6.17
CA ARG A 80 -2.80 -9.44 7.57
C ARG A 80 -3.76 -10.48 8.12
N ALA A 81 -3.24 -11.55 8.70
CA ALA A 81 -4.01 -12.71 9.10
C ALA A 81 -3.75 -13.10 10.54
N ARG A 82 -4.79 -13.57 11.23
CA ARG A 82 -4.68 -14.14 12.57
C ARG A 82 -5.75 -15.20 12.80
N PHE A 83 -5.41 -16.21 13.58
CA PHE A 83 -6.40 -17.15 14.10
C PHE A 83 -7.33 -16.48 15.12
N SER A 84 -8.57 -16.97 15.20
CA SER A 84 -9.54 -16.60 16.23
C SER A 84 -9.62 -17.71 17.25
N GLY A 85 -9.10 -17.48 18.46
CA GLY A 85 -9.04 -18.46 19.52
C GLY A 85 -7.78 -19.32 19.52
N ALA A 86 -7.62 -20.12 20.60
CA ALA A 86 -6.43 -20.95 20.82
C ALA A 86 -6.31 -22.09 19.82
N GLY A 87 -7.45 -22.63 19.32
CA GLY A 87 -7.51 -23.81 18.49
C GLY A 87 -7.17 -25.11 19.21
N VAL A 88 -7.18 -26.20 18.47
CA VAL A 88 -6.91 -27.54 19.03
C VAL A 88 -5.69 -28.21 18.42
N GLU A 89 -5.25 -27.76 17.23
CA GLU A 89 -4.15 -28.35 16.49
C GLU A 89 -3.06 -27.29 16.20
N GLU A 90 -1.83 -27.61 16.51
CA GLU A 90 -0.67 -26.74 16.25
C GLU A 90 -0.40 -26.58 14.75
N HIS A 91 -0.73 -27.57 13.94
CA HIS A 91 -0.54 -27.55 12.49
C HIS A 91 -1.78 -27.08 11.71
N ARG A 92 -2.82 -26.52 12.35
CA ARG A 92 -3.87 -25.78 11.65
C ARG A 92 -3.25 -24.65 10.81
N LYS A 93 -3.85 -24.34 9.65
CA LYS A 93 -3.22 -23.46 8.67
C LYS A 93 -4.17 -22.39 8.16
N ILE A 94 -3.61 -21.18 7.93
CA ILE A 94 -4.29 -20.08 7.24
C ILE A 94 -3.31 -19.38 6.29
N GLY A 95 -3.80 -18.67 5.30
CA GLY A 95 -2.96 -17.88 4.40
C GLY A 95 -3.52 -17.78 2.99
N TRP A 96 -2.60 -17.72 2.01
CA TRP A 96 -2.91 -17.67 0.60
C TRP A 96 -2.57 -18.97 -0.11
N THR A 97 -3.45 -19.40 -1.03
CA THR A 97 -3.16 -20.51 -1.95
C THR A 97 -3.46 -20.14 -3.39
N ILE A 98 -2.64 -20.65 -4.29
CA ILE A 98 -2.73 -20.55 -5.76
C ILE A 98 -2.87 -21.95 -6.29
N ARG A 99 -3.92 -22.24 -7.07
CA ARG A 99 -4.16 -23.58 -7.64
C ARG A 99 -4.91 -23.51 -8.97
N PRO A 100 -4.63 -24.40 -9.92
CA PRO A 100 -5.31 -24.40 -11.22
C PRO A 100 -6.72 -24.99 -11.18
N THR A 101 -7.03 -25.84 -10.20
CA THR A 101 -8.32 -26.55 -10.07
C THR A 101 -8.79 -26.60 -8.62
N MET A 102 -10.05 -26.94 -8.40
CA MET A 102 -10.63 -27.22 -7.09
C MET A 102 -10.44 -28.68 -6.63
N GLU A 103 -9.74 -29.47 -7.43
CA GLU A 103 -9.46 -30.87 -7.08
C GLU A 103 -8.50 -30.98 -5.90
N SER A 104 -8.82 -31.82 -4.92
CA SER A 104 -8.03 -31.95 -3.69
C SER A 104 -6.59 -32.42 -3.92
N HIS A 105 -6.34 -33.15 -5.00
CA HIS A 105 -5.02 -33.62 -5.40
C HIS A 105 -4.30 -32.73 -6.40
N GLY A 106 -4.87 -31.58 -6.75
CA GLY A 106 -4.33 -30.65 -7.72
C GLY A 106 -2.97 -30.04 -7.30
N PRO A 107 -2.16 -29.60 -8.25
CA PRO A 107 -0.95 -28.84 -7.93
C PRO A 107 -1.32 -27.51 -7.28
N HIS A 108 -0.42 -26.98 -6.45
CA HIS A 108 -0.65 -25.71 -5.77
C HIS A 108 0.66 -25.05 -5.32
N VAL A 109 0.57 -23.75 -5.00
CA VAL A 109 1.57 -22.99 -4.24
C VAL A 109 0.84 -22.25 -3.13
N THR A 110 1.27 -22.43 -1.90
CA THR A 110 0.56 -21.99 -0.70
C THR A 110 1.51 -21.33 0.29
N ALA A 111 1.22 -20.08 0.66
CA ALA A 111 1.87 -19.41 1.78
C ALA A 111 1.05 -19.64 3.04
N ALA A 112 1.56 -20.45 3.95
CA ALA A 112 0.83 -20.94 5.13
C ALA A 112 1.41 -20.43 6.44
N LEU A 113 0.58 -19.84 7.30
CA LEU A 113 0.82 -19.66 8.73
C LEU A 113 0.18 -20.82 9.49
N HIS A 114 0.98 -21.52 10.29
CA HIS A 114 0.52 -22.59 11.16
C HIS A 114 0.11 -22.10 12.54
N GLY A 115 -0.61 -22.89 13.30
CA GLY A 115 -1.05 -22.54 14.64
C GLY A 115 0.07 -22.40 15.67
N ASP A 116 1.19 -23.12 15.48
CA ASP A 116 2.44 -23.01 16.24
C ASP A 116 3.29 -21.79 15.82
N GLY A 117 2.87 -21.07 14.77
CA GLY A 117 3.58 -19.90 14.23
C GLY A 117 4.55 -20.22 13.09
N LEU A 118 4.70 -21.48 12.70
CA LEU A 118 5.52 -21.83 11.54
C LEU A 118 4.96 -21.16 10.28
N MET A 119 5.86 -20.50 9.55
CA MET A 119 5.59 -19.95 8.22
C MET A 119 6.25 -20.84 7.17
N SER A 120 5.46 -21.32 6.20
CA SER A 120 6.01 -22.16 5.14
C SER A 120 5.40 -21.88 3.77
N LEU A 121 6.26 -21.92 2.74
CA LEU A 121 5.86 -21.94 1.34
C LEU A 121 5.70 -23.39 0.93
N GLN A 122 4.46 -23.90 0.89
CA GLN A 122 4.10 -25.26 0.53
C GLN A 122 3.73 -25.34 -0.95
N PHE A 123 4.11 -26.43 -1.62
CA PHE A 123 3.81 -26.60 -3.02
C PHE A 123 3.70 -28.04 -3.44
N ARG A 124 2.83 -28.32 -4.40
CA ARG A 124 2.69 -29.60 -5.09
C ARG A 124 2.88 -29.35 -6.59
N ARG A 125 3.86 -30.01 -7.21
CA ARG A 125 4.25 -29.75 -8.60
C ARG A 125 3.30 -30.34 -9.62
N VAL A 126 2.78 -31.54 -9.34
CA VAL A 126 1.90 -32.30 -10.24
C VAL A 126 0.72 -32.85 -9.45
N ALA A 127 -0.37 -33.11 -10.14
CA ALA A 127 -1.58 -33.71 -9.53
C ALA A 127 -1.24 -35.08 -8.91
N GLY A 128 -1.67 -35.29 -7.66
CA GLY A 128 -1.39 -36.52 -6.90
C GLY A 128 0.06 -36.67 -6.42
N GLY A 129 0.93 -35.72 -6.71
CA GLY A 129 2.30 -35.68 -6.18
C GLY A 129 2.32 -35.32 -4.69
N THR A 130 3.44 -35.60 -4.04
CA THR A 130 3.67 -35.23 -2.64
C THR A 130 3.87 -33.72 -2.51
N THR A 131 3.30 -33.13 -1.46
CA THR A 131 3.53 -31.72 -1.11
C THR A 131 4.93 -31.56 -0.51
N GLU A 132 5.64 -30.57 -1.00
CA GLU A 132 6.96 -30.12 -0.52
C GLU A 132 6.80 -28.79 0.22
N GLU A 133 7.78 -28.39 1.02
CA GLU A 133 7.80 -27.08 1.69
C GLU A 133 9.18 -26.44 1.75
N ALA A 134 9.18 -25.11 1.75
CA ALA A 134 10.32 -24.29 2.14
C ALA A 134 9.90 -23.49 3.39
N LYS A 135 10.53 -23.76 4.53
CA LYS A 135 10.22 -23.10 5.82
C LYS A 135 10.86 -21.74 5.89
N SER A 136 10.16 -20.76 6.44
CA SER A 136 10.78 -19.51 6.86
C SER A 136 11.70 -19.77 8.07
N ALA A 137 12.76 -19.00 8.19
CA ALA A 137 13.61 -19.04 9.37
C ALA A 137 12.89 -18.52 10.62
N ASP A 138 11.92 -17.62 10.42
CA ASP A 138 11.17 -16.98 11.51
C ASP A 138 9.90 -17.77 11.81
N SER A 139 9.63 -17.95 13.11
CA SER A 139 8.36 -18.44 13.64
C SER A 139 7.58 -17.26 14.25
N LEU A 140 6.26 -17.21 13.98
CA LEU A 140 5.38 -16.12 14.40
C LEU A 140 4.24 -16.59 15.31
N PRO A 141 4.51 -17.24 16.46
CA PRO A 141 3.47 -17.80 17.31
C PRO A 141 2.57 -16.70 17.87
N GLY A 142 1.25 -16.87 17.74
CA GLY A 142 0.23 -15.95 18.24
C GLY A 142 0.24 -14.57 17.60
N ALA A 143 0.96 -14.37 16.49
CA ALA A 143 1.12 -13.07 15.87
C ALA A 143 -0.06 -12.73 14.94
N ASP A 144 -0.31 -11.43 14.80
CA ASP A 144 -0.87 -10.86 13.60
C ASP A 144 0.20 -10.94 12.52
N ALA A 145 0.08 -11.85 11.59
CA ALA A 145 1.05 -12.08 10.55
C ALA A 145 0.67 -11.34 9.26
N VAL A 146 1.64 -10.69 8.65
CA VAL A 146 1.53 -10.23 7.26
C VAL A 146 1.98 -11.36 6.36
N ILE A 147 1.14 -11.74 5.41
CA ILE A 147 1.40 -12.84 4.47
C ILE A 147 1.20 -12.30 3.07
N GLN A 148 2.27 -12.32 2.29
CA GLN A 148 2.23 -12.03 0.86
C GLN A 148 2.59 -13.27 0.05
N LEU A 149 1.90 -13.46 -1.06
CA LEU A 149 2.23 -14.49 -2.05
C LEU A 149 2.18 -13.85 -3.45
N GLU A 150 3.31 -13.76 -4.09
CA GLU A 150 3.45 -13.15 -5.41
C GLU A 150 3.72 -14.23 -6.47
N ARG A 151 3.11 -14.07 -7.65
CA ARG A 151 3.51 -14.74 -8.87
C ARG A 151 4.12 -13.70 -9.80
N ARG A 152 5.40 -13.90 -10.14
CA ARG A 152 6.17 -13.02 -11.02
C ARG A 152 6.95 -13.86 -12.03
N ASP A 153 6.55 -13.80 -13.30
CA ASP A 153 7.22 -14.47 -14.42
C ASP A 153 7.54 -15.96 -14.17
N GLY A 154 6.57 -16.68 -13.57
CA GLY A 154 6.68 -18.10 -13.26
C GLY A 154 7.45 -18.42 -11.96
N VAL A 155 7.94 -17.40 -11.25
CA VAL A 155 8.50 -17.54 -9.90
C VAL A 155 7.42 -17.20 -8.89
N TYR A 156 7.35 -17.95 -7.78
CA TYR A 156 6.47 -17.67 -6.65
C TYR A 156 7.31 -17.15 -5.47
N ILE A 157 6.84 -16.08 -4.85
CA ILE A 157 7.56 -15.39 -3.79
C ILE A 157 6.63 -15.27 -2.59
N MET A 158 7.01 -15.89 -1.47
CA MET A 158 6.37 -15.69 -0.18
C MET A 158 7.13 -14.64 0.60
N SER A 159 6.45 -13.60 1.08
CA SER A 159 7.02 -12.62 1.99
C SER A 159 6.16 -12.55 3.26
N VAL A 160 6.80 -12.65 4.42
CA VAL A 160 6.11 -12.77 5.71
C VAL A 160 6.77 -11.90 6.77
N ALA A 161 5.94 -11.39 7.70
CA ALA A 161 6.40 -10.65 8.88
C ALA A 161 5.38 -10.76 10.01
N ARG A 162 5.83 -10.55 11.25
CA ARG A 162 4.93 -10.02 12.28
C ARG A 162 4.49 -8.62 11.85
N PHE A 163 3.22 -8.28 12.02
CA PHE A 163 2.76 -6.92 11.71
C PHE A 163 3.58 -5.89 12.52
N GLY A 164 4.20 -4.97 11.83
CA GLY A 164 5.12 -3.98 12.40
C GLY A 164 6.58 -4.17 12.02
N ASP A 165 6.97 -5.37 11.60
CA ASP A 165 8.34 -5.72 11.21
C ASP A 165 8.54 -5.69 9.68
N THR A 166 9.78 -5.73 9.23
CA THR A 166 10.11 -5.88 7.81
C THR A 166 9.90 -7.32 7.33
N LEU A 167 9.62 -7.49 6.04
CA LEU A 167 9.32 -8.80 5.45
C LEU A 167 10.58 -9.69 5.31
N ALA A 168 10.48 -10.94 5.73
CA ALA A 168 11.37 -12.02 5.32
C ALA A 168 10.80 -12.68 4.06
N THR A 169 11.65 -12.96 3.08
CA THR A 169 11.21 -13.40 1.75
C THR A 169 11.85 -14.73 1.36
N GLN A 170 11.04 -15.62 0.77
CA GLN A 170 11.48 -16.87 0.16
C GLN A 170 10.95 -16.96 -1.27
N GLN A 171 11.77 -17.52 -2.17
CA GLN A 171 11.44 -17.69 -3.57
C GLN A 171 11.39 -19.17 -3.96
N LEU A 172 10.46 -19.51 -4.85
CA LEU A 172 10.26 -20.84 -5.40
C LEU A 172 10.17 -20.76 -6.92
N ALA A 173 11.10 -21.42 -7.58
CA ALA A 173 11.09 -21.65 -9.02
C ALA A 173 10.73 -23.12 -9.36
N GLY A 174 10.44 -23.39 -10.64
CA GLY A 174 10.24 -24.75 -11.13
C GLY A 174 8.89 -25.38 -10.75
N VAL A 175 7.92 -24.60 -10.30
CA VAL A 175 6.51 -24.99 -10.24
C VAL A 175 5.79 -24.35 -11.43
N SER A 176 5.23 -25.16 -12.31
CA SER A 176 4.50 -24.69 -13.48
C SER A 176 3.00 -24.82 -13.25
N LEU A 177 2.33 -23.69 -13.07
CA LEU A 177 0.86 -23.61 -13.09
C LEU A 177 0.40 -22.89 -14.35
N PRO A 178 -0.80 -23.18 -14.87
CA PRO A 178 -1.33 -22.47 -16.05
C PRO A 178 -1.48 -20.97 -15.76
N ASP A 179 -1.68 -20.19 -16.83
CA ASP A 179 -1.82 -18.75 -16.70
C ASP A 179 -3.01 -18.36 -15.84
N THR A 180 -4.18 -18.94 -16.09
CA THR A 180 -5.38 -18.72 -15.27
C THR A 180 -5.43 -19.72 -14.12
N VAL A 181 -5.51 -19.18 -12.90
CA VAL A 181 -5.53 -19.94 -11.64
C VAL A 181 -6.61 -19.42 -10.70
N TYR A 182 -7.00 -20.24 -9.74
CA TYR A 182 -7.72 -19.80 -8.56
C TYR A 182 -6.72 -19.32 -7.52
N VAL A 183 -6.95 -18.13 -6.97
CA VAL A 183 -6.17 -17.56 -5.89
C VAL A 183 -7.06 -17.17 -4.73
N GLY A 184 -6.62 -17.32 -3.51
CA GLY A 184 -7.47 -16.87 -2.41
C GLY A 184 -6.99 -17.26 -1.02
N LEU A 185 -7.82 -16.88 -0.06
CA LEU A 185 -7.63 -17.11 1.36
C LEU A 185 -8.17 -18.49 1.77
N PHE A 186 -7.49 -19.14 2.70
CA PHE A 186 -7.92 -20.45 3.15
C PHE A 186 -7.82 -20.62 4.66
N VAL A 187 -8.60 -21.58 5.18
CA VAL A 187 -8.55 -22.10 6.55
C VAL A 187 -8.61 -23.62 6.51
N CYS A 188 -7.61 -24.28 7.12
CA CYS A 188 -7.56 -25.72 7.34
C CYS A 188 -7.35 -25.98 8.82
N ALA A 189 -8.24 -26.75 9.45
CA ALA A 189 -8.21 -27.03 10.89
C ALA A 189 -7.15 -28.06 11.30
N HIS A 190 -6.58 -28.82 10.36
CA HIS A 190 -5.75 -29.99 10.60
C HIS A 190 -6.44 -31.07 11.46
N ASN A 191 -7.77 -31.00 11.52
CA ASN A 191 -8.66 -31.93 12.22
C ASN A 191 -10.05 -31.75 11.61
N ASP A 192 -10.58 -32.82 10.99
CA ASP A 192 -11.86 -32.77 10.28
C ASP A 192 -13.09 -32.77 11.22
N SER A 193 -12.88 -32.96 12.52
CA SER A 193 -13.94 -32.93 13.54
C SER A 193 -14.20 -31.53 14.11
N VAL A 194 -13.31 -30.56 13.86
CA VAL A 194 -13.41 -29.18 14.36
C VAL A 194 -13.49 -28.16 13.22
N VAL A 195 -13.93 -26.95 13.56
CA VAL A 195 -13.92 -25.79 12.67
C VAL A 195 -13.05 -24.73 13.29
N GLU A 196 -11.96 -24.39 12.63
CA GLU A 196 -11.11 -23.27 12.98
C GLU A 196 -11.60 -22.00 12.32
N ARG A 197 -11.28 -20.85 12.93
CA ARG A 197 -11.66 -19.53 12.42
C ARG A 197 -10.43 -18.63 12.31
N ALA A 198 -10.44 -17.79 11.29
CA ALA A 198 -9.42 -16.77 11.09
C ALA A 198 -10.03 -15.45 10.63
N VAL A 199 -9.36 -14.36 10.97
CA VAL A 199 -9.66 -13.01 10.48
C VAL A 199 -8.53 -12.57 9.56
N PHE A 200 -8.93 -12.06 8.38
CA PHE A 200 -8.04 -11.50 7.40
C PHE A 200 -8.41 -10.04 7.17
N SER A 201 -7.46 -9.14 7.37
CA SER A 201 -7.62 -7.71 7.12
C SER A 201 -6.55 -7.22 6.13
N ASN A 202 -6.70 -6.00 5.64
CA ASN A 202 -5.78 -5.43 4.65
C ASN A 202 -5.59 -6.36 3.43
N VAL A 203 -6.66 -7.03 3.01
CA VAL A 203 -6.63 -7.95 1.87
C VAL A 203 -6.48 -7.15 0.58
N ARG A 204 -5.39 -7.38 -0.15
CA ARG A 204 -5.12 -6.74 -1.44
C ARG A 204 -4.75 -7.78 -2.49
N ILE A 205 -5.36 -7.66 -3.65
CA ILE A 205 -5.01 -8.39 -4.86
C ILE A 205 -4.48 -7.35 -5.85
N THR A 206 -3.17 -7.28 -5.98
CA THR A 206 -2.49 -6.28 -6.78
C THR A 206 -2.05 -6.88 -8.11
N LYS A 207 -2.41 -6.20 -9.20
CA LYS A 207 -1.86 -6.45 -10.52
C LYS A 207 -0.70 -5.48 -10.73
N PRO A 208 0.55 -5.95 -10.74
CA PRO A 208 1.71 -5.08 -10.86
C PRO A 208 1.80 -4.45 -12.25
N ALA A 209 2.60 -3.40 -12.35
CA ALA A 209 2.88 -2.74 -13.63
C ALA A 209 3.55 -3.73 -14.59
N PRO A 210 3.06 -3.84 -15.83
CA PRO A 210 3.74 -4.65 -16.84
C PRO A 210 5.10 -4.03 -17.18
N ALA A 211 6.06 -4.87 -17.60
CA ALA A 211 7.42 -4.42 -17.90
C ALA A 211 7.50 -3.34 -19.02
N ALA A 212 6.50 -3.28 -19.88
CA ALA A 212 6.41 -2.27 -20.96
C ALA A 212 5.86 -0.92 -20.51
N LEU A 213 5.35 -0.80 -19.26
CA LEU A 213 4.82 0.46 -18.76
C LEU A 213 5.97 1.46 -18.56
N VAL A 214 5.80 2.66 -19.10
CA VAL A 214 6.76 3.77 -18.95
C VAL A 214 6.20 4.75 -17.94
N PRO A 215 6.79 4.82 -16.72
CA PRO A 215 6.33 5.75 -15.69
C PRO A 215 6.31 7.20 -16.17
N TYR A 216 5.44 8.02 -15.59
CA TYR A 216 5.15 9.42 -15.96
C TYR A 216 4.45 9.64 -17.32
N ARG A 217 4.48 8.65 -18.22
CA ARG A 217 3.68 8.63 -19.46
C ARG A 217 2.46 7.73 -19.29
N ASP A 218 2.70 6.52 -18.81
CA ASP A 218 1.70 5.49 -18.62
C ASP A 218 1.46 5.31 -17.12
N TYR A 219 0.21 5.15 -16.72
CA TYR A 219 -0.15 5.02 -15.32
C TYR A 219 -0.93 3.74 -15.05
N LEU A 220 -0.56 3.07 -13.98
CA LEU A 220 -1.36 2.02 -13.37
C LEU A 220 -2.49 2.65 -12.57
N GLY A 221 -3.58 1.93 -12.36
CA GLY A 221 -4.68 2.39 -11.51
C GLY A 221 -4.25 2.66 -10.07
N SER A 222 -5.01 3.49 -9.37
CA SER A 222 -4.72 3.94 -8.01
C SER A 222 -5.88 3.66 -7.06
N ASN A 223 -5.54 3.24 -5.82
CA ASN A 223 -6.45 3.18 -4.69
C ASN A 223 -6.13 4.31 -3.72
N LEU A 224 -7.12 5.08 -3.31
CA LEU A 224 -7.03 5.99 -2.18
C LEU A 224 -7.37 5.21 -0.93
N GLU A 225 -6.43 5.14 -0.01
CA GLU A 225 -6.55 4.34 1.20
C GLU A 225 -6.46 5.20 2.45
N ILE A 226 -7.22 4.83 3.47
CA ILE A 226 -7.12 5.39 4.82
C ILE A 226 -6.65 4.30 5.76
N LEU A 227 -5.59 4.59 6.50
CA LEU A 227 -5.01 3.73 7.53
C LEU A 227 -5.36 4.28 8.90
N ASP A 228 -5.90 3.45 9.78
CA ASP A 228 -6.02 3.71 11.22
C ASP A 228 -4.69 3.36 11.92
N VAL A 229 -4.04 4.35 12.51
CA VAL A 229 -2.67 4.21 13.05
C VAL A 229 -2.60 3.28 14.25
N ALA A 230 -3.68 3.21 15.05
CA ALA A 230 -3.71 2.38 16.25
C ALA A 230 -3.84 0.89 15.90
N SER A 231 -4.74 0.56 14.99
CA SER A 231 -4.99 -0.84 14.58
C SER A 231 -4.11 -1.30 13.42
N GLY A 232 -3.62 -0.38 12.58
CA GLY A 232 -2.95 -0.69 11.32
C GLY A 232 -3.87 -1.21 10.22
N ASN A 233 -5.20 -1.10 10.41
CA ASN A 233 -6.15 -1.48 9.38
C ASN A 233 -6.25 -0.40 8.30
N THR A 234 -6.31 -0.85 7.04
CA THR A 234 -6.46 0.04 5.88
C THR A 234 -7.77 -0.22 5.17
N THR A 235 -8.41 0.84 4.70
CA THR A 235 -9.62 0.77 3.89
C THR A 235 -9.46 1.55 2.59
N ILE A 236 -9.85 0.95 1.47
CA ILE A 236 -9.94 1.62 0.18
C ILE A 236 -11.22 2.46 0.17
N VAL A 237 -11.07 3.78 0.02
CA VAL A 237 -12.21 4.72 -0.01
C VAL A 237 -12.56 5.17 -1.42
N HIS A 238 -11.60 5.12 -2.35
CA HIS A 238 -11.79 5.45 -3.77
C HIS A 238 -10.82 4.68 -4.66
N GLN A 239 -11.22 4.41 -5.89
CA GLN A 239 -10.41 3.74 -6.91
C GLN A 239 -10.53 4.51 -8.23
N TYR A 240 -9.42 4.59 -8.96
CA TYR A 240 -9.37 5.22 -10.27
C TYR A 240 -8.47 4.43 -11.22
N ARG A 241 -8.87 4.31 -12.49
CA ARG A 241 -8.09 3.55 -13.50
C ARG A 241 -6.81 4.24 -13.93
N GLY A 242 -6.69 5.55 -13.69
CA GLY A 242 -5.49 6.33 -13.88
C GLY A 242 -4.76 6.60 -12.56
N SER A 243 -3.88 7.59 -12.56
CA SER A 243 -3.12 7.99 -11.39
C SER A 243 -3.77 9.16 -10.67
N PHE A 244 -4.00 9.03 -9.39
CA PHE A 244 -4.03 10.14 -8.46
C PHE A 244 -2.94 9.96 -7.40
N GLN A 245 -2.49 11.05 -6.78
CA GLN A 245 -1.26 11.07 -6.01
C GLN A 245 -1.37 11.99 -4.81
N ALA A 246 -0.58 11.67 -3.77
CA ALA A 246 -0.27 12.56 -2.65
C ALA A 246 -1.51 13.12 -1.92
N PRO A 247 -2.31 12.29 -1.24
CA PRO A 247 -3.50 12.75 -0.53
C PRO A 247 -3.16 13.55 0.71
N ASN A 248 -3.72 14.78 0.81
CA ASN A 248 -3.59 15.69 1.93
C ASN A 248 -4.96 15.92 2.59
N TRP A 249 -5.05 15.83 3.92
CA TRP A 249 -6.31 16.01 4.65
C TRP A 249 -6.73 17.48 4.71
N THR A 250 -8.04 17.74 4.62
CA THR A 250 -8.62 19.01 5.01
C THR A 250 -8.66 19.13 6.55
N LEU A 251 -8.58 20.35 7.10
CA LEU A 251 -8.52 20.57 8.55
C LEU A 251 -9.78 20.12 9.32
N ASP A 252 -10.91 20.05 8.65
CA ASP A 252 -12.16 19.52 9.22
C ASP A 252 -12.21 17.98 9.25
N GLY A 253 -11.21 17.33 8.66
CA GLY A 253 -11.12 15.87 8.58
C GLY A 253 -12.18 15.19 7.72
N LYS A 254 -12.90 15.96 6.87
CA LYS A 254 -14.03 15.47 6.07
C LYS A 254 -13.67 15.17 4.63
N ALA A 255 -12.53 15.65 4.15
CA ALA A 255 -12.12 15.45 2.77
C ALA A 255 -10.61 15.26 2.65
N LEU A 256 -10.21 14.74 1.49
CA LEU A 256 -8.82 14.64 1.04
C LEU A 256 -8.64 15.50 -0.21
N ILE A 257 -7.47 16.14 -0.32
CA ILE A 257 -7.07 16.82 -1.54
C ILE A 257 -5.97 15.96 -2.18
N TYR A 258 -6.06 15.69 -3.48
CA TYR A 258 -5.05 14.92 -4.21
C TYR A 258 -4.84 15.47 -5.62
N ALA A 259 -3.67 15.19 -6.20
CA ALA A 259 -3.36 15.52 -7.59
C ALA A 259 -3.82 14.39 -8.52
N GLN A 260 -4.46 14.75 -9.64
CA GLN A 260 -4.88 13.84 -10.70
C GLN A 260 -4.81 14.55 -12.05
N GLU A 261 -4.03 13.99 -12.98
CA GLU A 261 -3.92 14.49 -14.36
C GLU A 261 -3.65 16.01 -14.46
N GLY A 262 -2.71 16.48 -13.63
CA GLY A 262 -2.33 17.89 -13.58
C GLY A 262 -3.31 18.82 -12.87
N ARG A 263 -4.39 18.32 -12.31
CA ARG A 263 -5.39 19.06 -11.55
C ARG A 263 -5.44 18.61 -10.10
N LEU A 264 -6.00 19.45 -9.22
CA LEU A 264 -6.28 19.08 -7.83
C LEU A 264 -7.76 18.80 -7.65
N TYR A 265 -8.05 17.79 -6.85
CA TYR A 265 -9.41 17.39 -6.51
C TYR A 265 -9.58 17.35 -5.00
N ARG A 266 -10.74 17.78 -4.53
CA ARG A 266 -11.24 17.58 -3.18
C ARG A 266 -12.16 16.37 -3.19
N PHE A 267 -11.80 15.32 -2.47
CA PHE A 267 -12.59 14.10 -2.31
C PHE A 267 -13.33 14.12 -0.99
N ASP A 268 -14.65 14.20 -1.03
CA ASP A 268 -15.49 14.15 0.17
C ASP A 268 -15.64 12.70 0.67
N LEU A 269 -15.30 12.47 1.93
CA LEU A 269 -15.28 11.12 2.51
C LEU A 269 -16.67 10.55 2.79
N ALA A 270 -17.68 11.41 3.01
CA ALA A 270 -19.04 10.96 3.28
C ALA A 270 -19.77 10.57 1.99
N THR A 271 -19.66 11.40 0.96
CA THR A 271 -20.32 11.17 -0.34
C THR A 271 -19.48 10.31 -1.29
N ARG A 272 -18.19 10.14 -0.97
CA ARG A 272 -17.20 9.45 -1.82
C ARG A 272 -17.12 10.00 -3.24
N SER A 273 -17.21 11.31 -3.37
CA SER A 273 -17.19 12.00 -4.66
C SER A 273 -16.03 13.00 -4.74
N PRO A 274 -15.28 13.01 -5.86
CA PRO A 274 -14.28 14.03 -6.14
C PRO A 274 -14.91 15.27 -6.77
N GLU A 275 -14.41 16.44 -6.39
CA GLU A 275 -14.71 17.74 -7.00
C GLU A 275 -13.41 18.44 -7.37
N ALA A 276 -13.31 18.94 -8.61
CA ALA A 276 -12.11 19.64 -9.06
C ALA A 276 -11.98 21.00 -8.36
N ILE A 277 -10.82 21.28 -7.80
CA ILE A 277 -10.45 22.60 -7.28
C ILE A 277 -10.06 23.49 -8.47
N ASN A 278 -10.69 24.64 -8.61
CA ASN A 278 -10.33 25.60 -9.65
C ASN A 278 -8.98 26.25 -9.33
N THR A 279 -7.91 25.83 -9.99
CA THR A 279 -6.57 26.42 -9.89
C THR A 279 -6.24 27.34 -11.08
N GLY A 280 -7.25 27.92 -11.73
CA GLY A 280 -7.10 28.84 -12.85
C GLY A 280 -6.25 28.24 -13.98
N PHE A 281 -5.16 28.92 -14.35
CA PHE A 281 -4.24 28.46 -15.40
C PHE A 281 -3.33 27.30 -14.96
N ALA A 282 -3.17 27.04 -13.66
CA ALA A 282 -2.30 25.98 -13.15
C ALA A 282 -3.01 24.60 -13.29
N THR A 283 -2.87 24.02 -14.46
CA THR A 283 -3.49 22.74 -14.85
C THR A 283 -2.49 21.64 -15.22
N ARG A 284 -1.21 21.90 -14.90
CA ARG A 284 -0.09 20.96 -15.05
C ARG A 284 0.60 20.75 -13.70
N ASN A 285 -0.21 20.65 -12.63
CA ASN A 285 0.32 20.40 -11.30
C ASN A 285 0.93 19.00 -11.24
N ASN A 286 2.05 18.88 -10.54
CA ASN A 286 2.57 17.59 -10.13
C ASN A 286 1.85 17.11 -8.84
N ASN A 287 2.46 16.22 -8.09
CA ASN A 287 1.90 15.71 -6.84
C ASN A 287 2.14 16.62 -5.61
N ASP A 288 2.97 17.68 -5.73
CA ASP A 288 3.33 18.51 -4.60
C ASP A 288 2.30 19.64 -4.41
N HIS A 289 1.44 19.44 -3.44
CA HIS A 289 0.45 20.43 -3.03
C HIS A 289 0.24 20.33 -1.52
N VAL A 290 0.22 21.45 -0.83
CA VAL A 290 0.11 21.46 0.63
C VAL A 290 -0.87 22.54 1.08
N LEU A 291 -1.80 22.16 1.95
CA LEU A 291 -2.72 23.06 2.61
C LEU A 291 -1.99 23.83 3.71
N SER A 292 -2.22 25.14 3.83
CA SER A 292 -1.68 25.93 4.94
C SER A 292 -2.23 25.45 6.29
N PHE A 293 -1.51 25.69 7.38
CA PHE A 293 -1.92 25.26 8.72
C PHE A 293 -3.27 25.85 9.17
N ASP A 294 -3.68 27.00 8.62
CA ASP A 294 -5.01 27.59 8.86
C ASP A 294 -6.09 27.11 7.86
N GLY A 295 -5.70 26.27 6.90
CA GLY A 295 -6.60 25.68 5.89
C GLY A 295 -7.12 26.64 4.83
N ARG A 296 -6.60 27.88 4.75
CA ARG A 296 -7.14 28.90 3.85
C ARG A 296 -6.49 28.91 2.47
N MET A 297 -5.23 28.49 2.39
CA MET A 297 -4.42 28.53 1.18
C MET A 297 -3.93 27.14 0.82
N LEU A 298 -3.79 26.89 -0.48
CA LEU A 298 -3.02 25.80 -1.05
C LEU A 298 -1.75 26.40 -1.66
N ALA A 299 -0.61 25.78 -1.39
CA ALA A 299 0.57 25.97 -2.18
C ALA A 299 0.72 24.77 -3.11
N ILE A 300 1.13 24.99 -4.36
CA ILE A 300 1.12 24.01 -5.43
C ILE A 300 2.40 24.15 -6.28
N SER A 301 2.85 23.05 -6.85
CA SER A 301 3.89 23.02 -7.88
C SER A 301 3.26 22.78 -9.24
N ASN A 302 3.47 23.71 -10.18
CA ASN A 302 2.89 23.60 -11.51
C ASN A 302 3.96 23.77 -12.59
N HIS A 303 3.97 22.87 -13.58
CA HIS A 303 4.88 22.94 -14.71
C HIS A 303 4.50 24.06 -15.67
N LEU A 304 5.52 24.78 -16.15
CA LEU A 304 5.32 25.82 -17.17
C LEU A 304 4.95 25.22 -18.53
N PRO A 305 4.22 25.95 -19.37
CA PRO A 305 3.81 25.48 -20.70
C PRO A 305 4.93 25.38 -21.71
N ASP A 306 5.97 26.17 -21.57
CA ASP A 306 7.13 26.19 -22.45
C ASP A 306 7.99 24.95 -22.25
N ASP A 307 8.16 24.26 -23.31
CA ASP A 307 8.57 22.88 -23.43
C ASP A 307 9.99 22.49 -23.08
N SER A 308 10.70 23.25 -22.32
CA SER A 308 11.90 22.71 -21.68
C SER A 308 11.58 21.50 -20.75
N GLY A 309 10.30 21.22 -20.56
CA GLY A 309 9.79 20.02 -19.87
C GLY A 309 10.02 20.02 -18.36
N ALA A 310 10.81 20.94 -17.87
CA ALA A 310 11.49 20.77 -16.60
C ALA A 310 11.15 21.79 -15.52
N ALA A 311 10.61 22.95 -15.82
CA ALA A 311 10.50 24.00 -14.80
C ALA A 311 9.18 23.92 -14.03
N SER A 312 9.16 23.17 -12.93
CA SER A 312 8.13 23.30 -11.90
C SER A 312 8.32 24.62 -11.13
N ILE A 313 7.25 25.37 -10.93
CA ILE A 313 7.22 26.65 -10.21
C ILE A 313 6.20 26.53 -9.07
N VAL A 314 6.53 27.12 -7.93
CA VAL A 314 5.64 27.18 -6.77
C VAL A 314 4.68 28.36 -6.91
N TYR A 315 3.40 28.07 -6.70
CA TYR A 315 2.31 29.04 -6.64
C TYR A 315 1.52 28.87 -5.33
N THR A 316 0.80 29.92 -4.94
CA THR A 316 -0.24 29.84 -3.90
C THR A 316 -1.60 30.21 -4.50
N VAL A 317 -2.65 29.55 -4.01
CA VAL A 317 -4.04 29.78 -4.43
C VAL A 317 -4.95 29.61 -3.20
N PRO A 318 -6.10 30.31 -3.09
CA PRO A 318 -7.07 30.02 -2.04
C PRO A 318 -7.47 28.54 -2.05
N ALA A 319 -7.64 27.93 -0.87
CA ALA A 319 -8.06 26.52 -0.77
C ALA A 319 -9.43 26.24 -1.42
N SER A 320 -10.26 27.27 -1.55
CA SER A 320 -11.53 27.24 -2.29
C SER A 320 -11.37 27.35 -3.81
N GLY A 321 -10.15 27.52 -4.30
CA GLY A 321 -9.85 27.79 -5.70
C GLY A 321 -9.77 29.28 -6.03
N GLY A 322 -9.22 29.59 -7.21
CA GLY A 322 -9.04 30.95 -7.70
C GLY A 322 -7.85 31.09 -8.66
N THR A 323 -7.35 32.30 -8.82
CA THR A 323 -6.18 32.58 -9.66
C THR A 323 -4.89 32.36 -8.86
N PRO A 324 -4.00 31.45 -9.31
CA PRO A 324 -2.73 31.22 -8.63
C PRO A 324 -1.81 32.43 -8.67
N LYS A 325 -1.14 32.70 -7.55
CA LYS A 325 -0.08 33.68 -7.44
C LYS A 325 1.26 33.00 -7.51
N ARG A 326 2.12 33.39 -8.43
CA ARG A 326 3.50 32.88 -8.54
C ARG A 326 4.33 33.30 -7.31
N ILE A 327 5.06 32.35 -6.74
CA ILE A 327 5.91 32.56 -5.56
C ILE A 327 7.40 32.47 -5.93
N THR A 328 7.84 31.37 -6.55
CA THR A 328 9.25 31.24 -6.96
C THR A 328 9.50 31.88 -8.32
N ALA A 329 10.59 32.63 -8.42
CA ALA A 329 11.03 33.23 -9.68
C ALA A 329 11.77 32.22 -10.56
N LYS A 330 12.50 31.27 -9.93
CA LYS A 330 13.31 30.26 -10.59
C LYS A 330 12.66 28.89 -10.49
N GLY A 331 12.94 28.01 -11.43
CA GLY A 331 12.61 26.59 -11.47
C GLY A 331 13.80 25.74 -11.87
N PRO A 332 13.76 24.41 -11.66
CA PRO A 332 12.67 23.71 -10.96
C PRO A 332 12.57 24.07 -9.47
N SER A 333 11.34 24.11 -8.98
CA SER A 333 11.02 24.29 -7.56
C SER A 333 9.80 23.41 -7.23
N TYR A 334 9.96 22.52 -6.24
CA TYR A 334 8.96 21.51 -5.82
C TYR A 334 8.56 21.78 -4.38
N LEU A 335 7.27 22.06 -4.17
CA LEU A 335 6.74 22.46 -2.86
C LEU A 335 6.55 21.28 -1.93
N HIS A 336 6.90 21.44 -0.64
CA HIS A 336 6.62 20.41 0.36
C HIS A 336 5.98 20.90 1.65
N GLY A 337 6.05 22.20 1.99
CA GLY A 337 5.48 22.62 3.26
C GLY A 337 5.27 24.11 3.44
N TRP A 338 4.46 24.44 4.46
CA TRP A 338 4.27 25.76 5.03
C TRP A 338 4.91 25.83 6.41
N SER A 339 5.40 27.01 6.80
CA SER A 339 5.63 27.26 8.23
C SER A 339 4.30 27.36 9.00
N PRO A 340 4.23 26.97 10.28
CA PRO A 340 2.97 26.99 11.03
C PRO A 340 2.36 28.40 11.16
N ASP A 341 3.18 29.44 11.13
CA ASP A 341 2.74 30.84 11.15
C ASP A 341 2.29 31.37 9.79
N GLY A 342 2.36 30.53 8.74
CA GLY A 342 1.96 30.85 7.37
C GLY A 342 2.88 31.83 6.63
N ARG A 343 4.02 32.23 7.22
CA ARG A 343 4.90 33.26 6.62
C ARG A 343 5.87 32.70 5.61
N TRP A 344 6.20 31.41 5.68
CA TRP A 344 7.20 30.77 4.84
C TRP A 344 6.65 29.54 4.12
N LEU A 345 7.16 29.31 2.91
CA LEU A 345 7.08 28.04 2.21
C LEU A 345 8.46 27.39 2.21
N VAL A 346 8.51 26.05 2.36
CA VAL A 346 9.71 25.24 2.15
C VAL A 346 9.52 24.36 0.92
N TYR A 347 10.57 24.22 0.15
CA TYR A 347 10.55 23.52 -1.12
C TYR A 347 11.94 22.99 -1.50
N VAL A 348 11.97 22.07 -2.45
CA VAL A 348 13.19 21.63 -3.12
C VAL A 348 13.41 22.51 -4.33
N GLY A 349 14.61 23.01 -4.50
CA GLY A 349 15.00 23.79 -5.67
C GLY A 349 16.26 23.26 -6.32
N GLU A 350 16.23 23.08 -7.65
CA GLU A 350 17.47 22.85 -8.40
C GLU A 350 18.12 24.18 -8.73
N ARG A 351 19.33 24.36 -8.22
CA ARG A 351 20.14 25.53 -8.47
C ARG A 351 21.59 25.10 -8.70
N ASN A 352 22.15 25.46 -9.83
CA ASN A 352 23.53 25.12 -10.23
C ASN A 352 23.75 23.56 -10.26
N ASP A 353 22.80 22.82 -10.83
CA ASP A 353 22.80 21.37 -10.98
C ASP A 353 22.75 20.58 -9.64
N GLU A 354 22.35 21.24 -8.55
CA GLU A 354 22.13 20.59 -7.24
C GLU A 354 20.71 20.83 -6.71
N TYR A 355 20.14 19.80 -6.10
CA TYR A 355 18.84 19.84 -5.44
C TYR A 355 19.00 20.04 -3.94
N ASP A 356 18.58 21.20 -3.45
CA ASP A 356 18.65 21.58 -2.04
C ASP A 356 17.32 22.08 -1.50
N ILE A 357 17.26 22.15 -0.18
CA ILE A 357 16.13 22.73 0.53
C ILE A 357 16.25 24.25 0.56
N TYR A 358 15.17 24.89 0.14
CA TYR A 358 15.01 26.35 0.17
C TYR A 358 13.78 26.74 0.98
N LYS A 359 13.77 27.96 1.52
CA LYS A 359 12.56 28.61 1.99
C LYS A 359 12.37 29.96 1.30
N ILE A 360 11.12 30.40 1.19
CA ILE A 360 10.75 31.68 0.58
C ILE A 360 9.57 32.28 1.35
N PRO A 361 9.45 33.62 1.50
CA PRO A 361 8.23 34.20 2.05
C PRO A 361 6.99 33.75 1.27
N SER A 362 5.91 33.42 1.95
CA SER A 362 4.66 32.92 1.33
C SER A 362 4.00 33.92 0.37
N GLY A 363 4.38 35.19 0.50
CA GLY A 363 4.01 36.25 -0.44
C GLY A 363 4.91 36.36 -1.66
N GLY A 364 5.99 35.57 -1.77
CA GLY A 364 7.07 35.72 -2.73
C GLY A 364 8.17 36.67 -2.23
N GLY A 365 9.31 36.69 -2.92
CA GLY A 365 10.47 37.48 -2.54
C GLY A 365 11.80 36.75 -2.79
N GLU A 366 12.79 37.01 -1.97
CA GLU A 366 14.09 36.34 -2.05
C GLU A 366 14.04 34.93 -1.42
N GLU A 367 14.59 33.94 -2.16
CA GLU A 367 14.75 32.59 -1.68
C GLU A 367 15.98 32.45 -0.79
N ILE A 368 15.89 31.64 0.28
CA ILE A 368 16.97 31.36 1.20
C ILE A 368 17.31 29.87 1.12
N ARG A 369 18.54 29.53 0.70
CA ARG A 369 19.05 28.17 0.69
C ARG A 369 19.33 27.70 2.11
N LEU A 370 18.79 26.53 2.51
CA LEU A 370 18.92 25.96 3.86
C LEU A 370 19.93 24.81 3.93
N THR A 371 20.12 24.08 2.81
CA THR A 371 21.09 22.97 2.74
C THR A 371 22.12 23.23 1.63
N GLN A 372 23.31 22.63 1.79
CA GLN A 372 24.44 22.78 0.84
C GLN A 372 25.30 21.51 0.80
N ALA A 373 24.81 20.40 1.34
CA ALA A 373 25.53 19.12 1.30
C ALA A 373 25.48 18.55 -0.12
N PRO A 374 26.55 17.92 -0.60
CA PRO A 374 26.54 17.27 -1.91
C PRO A 374 25.45 16.20 -2.01
N GLY A 375 24.76 16.15 -3.14
CA GLY A 375 23.70 15.20 -3.45
C GLY A 375 22.31 15.76 -3.24
N LEU A 376 21.30 14.90 -3.35
CA LEU A 376 19.89 15.27 -3.30
C LEU A 376 19.41 15.46 -1.85
N ASP A 377 18.86 16.63 -1.58
CA ASP A 377 18.02 16.91 -0.40
C ASP A 377 16.59 17.17 -0.87
N ASP A 378 15.58 16.53 -0.23
CA ASP A 378 14.19 16.56 -0.70
C ASP A 378 13.18 16.49 0.46
N GLY A 379 11.89 16.74 0.16
CA GLY A 379 10.75 16.51 1.03
C GLY A 379 10.76 17.30 2.35
N PRO A 380 11.04 18.62 2.37
CA PRO A 380 11.10 19.38 3.61
C PRO A 380 9.72 19.65 4.20
N GLU A 381 9.54 19.36 5.50
CA GLU A 381 8.33 19.66 6.25
C GLU A 381 8.63 20.28 7.61
N TYR A 382 7.93 21.37 7.94
CA TYR A 382 8.00 21.97 9.28
C TYR A 382 7.30 21.11 10.33
N THR A 383 7.87 21.01 11.52
CA THR A 383 7.13 20.53 12.69
C THR A 383 5.98 21.49 13.03
N PRO A 384 4.87 20.98 13.61
CA PRO A 384 3.71 21.83 13.98
C PRO A 384 4.02 22.97 14.93
N ASP A 385 5.07 22.85 15.76
CA ASP A 385 5.58 23.89 16.65
C ASP A 385 6.55 24.88 15.96
N GLY A 386 6.91 24.62 14.69
CA GLY A 386 7.81 25.44 13.91
C GLY A 386 9.28 25.40 14.34
N GLN A 387 9.67 24.46 15.23
CA GLN A 387 11.03 24.41 15.78
C GLN A 387 12.04 23.72 14.89
N TYR A 388 11.57 22.82 13.99
CA TYR A 388 12.41 22.07 13.09
C TYR A 388 11.79 22.00 11.70
N ILE A 389 12.65 21.73 10.71
CA ILE A 389 12.30 21.24 9.38
C ILE A 389 12.90 19.85 9.26
N TYR A 390 12.06 18.85 8.97
CA TYR A 390 12.48 17.50 8.62
C TYR A 390 12.60 17.40 7.11
N PHE A 391 13.56 16.62 6.62
CA PHE A 391 13.83 16.48 5.19
C PHE A 391 14.53 15.15 4.90
N SER A 392 14.54 14.75 3.67
CA SER A 392 15.26 13.57 3.16
C SER A 392 16.59 14.00 2.58
N SER A 393 17.69 13.25 2.83
CA SER A 393 19.02 13.58 2.31
C SER A 393 19.80 12.31 1.99
N VAL A 394 20.49 12.30 0.84
CA VAL A 394 21.34 11.20 0.38
C VAL A 394 22.78 11.31 0.87
N ARG A 395 23.15 12.39 1.57
CA ARG A 395 24.51 12.72 2.00
C ARG A 395 25.25 11.66 2.80
N SER A 396 24.52 10.72 3.41
CA SER A 396 25.07 9.55 4.15
C SER A 396 25.26 8.30 3.28
N GLY A 397 25.09 8.42 1.95
CA GLY A 397 25.22 7.32 0.98
C GLY A 397 23.91 6.56 0.69
N ARG A 398 22.89 6.70 1.56
CA ARG A 398 21.50 6.28 1.35
C ARG A 398 20.58 7.45 1.64
N MET A 399 19.39 7.44 1.06
CA MET A 399 18.38 8.42 1.44
C MET A 399 17.94 8.16 2.87
N GLN A 400 18.15 9.15 3.74
CA GLN A 400 17.79 9.09 5.17
C GLN A 400 17.04 10.35 5.58
N ILE A 401 16.25 10.26 6.65
CA ILE A 401 15.56 11.41 7.22
C ILE A 401 16.53 12.19 8.12
N TRP A 402 16.58 13.49 7.91
CA TRP A 402 17.34 14.48 8.65
C TRP A 402 16.40 15.54 9.21
N ARG A 403 16.87 16.33 10.18
CA ARG A 403 16.20 17.56 10.60
C ARG A 403 17.19 18.70 10.76
N MET A 404 16.68 19.90 10.73
CA MET A 404 17.43 21.15 10.94
C MET A 404 16.58 22.21 11.64
N ARG A 405 17.22 23.27 12.15
CA ARG A 405 16.49 24.46 12.57
C ARG A 405 15.94 25.22 11.35
N PRO A 406 14.89 26.07 11.50
CA PRO A 406 14.31 26.84 10.40
C PRO A 406 15.26 27.80 9.70
N ASP A 407 16.41 28.12 10.29
CA ASP A 407 17.47 28.91 9.69
C ASP A 407 18.50 28.08 8.89
N GLY A 408 18.33 26.74 8.84
CA GLY A 408 19.25 25.80 8.18
C GLY A 408 20.36 25.28 9.08
N SER A 409 20.47 25.75 10.32
CA SER A 409 21.47 25.29 11.30
C SER A 409 21.11 23.97 11.96
N ALA A 410 22.06 23.36 12.68
CA ALA A 410 21.89 22.14 13.50
C ALA A 410 21.31 20.97 12.70
N GLN A 411 21.86 20.69 11.52
CA GLN A 411 21.45 19.54 10.70
C GLN A 411 21.94 18.25 11.31
N GLU A 412 21.03 17.32 11.59
CA GLU A 412 21.33 16.01 12.19
C GLU A 412 20.47 14.88 11.61
N PRO A 413 21.03 13.66 11.49
CA PRO A 413 20.28 12.51 10.99
C PRO A 413 19.29 11.99 12.03
N ILE A 414 18.11 11.57 11.58
CA ILE A 414 17.06 10.94 12.40
C ILE A 414 16.96 9.44 12.11
N THR A 415 17.15 9.04 10.85
CA THR A 415 17.22 7.63 10.47
C THR A 415 18.62 7.28 9.97
N ASN A 416 19.01 6.02 10.21
CA ASN A 416 20.26 5.45 9.71
C ASN A 416 20.09 3.93 9.62
N ASP A 417 19.38 3.47 8.59
CA ASP A 417 19.14 2.03 8.38
C ASP A 417 19.42 1.60 6.93
N GLY A 418 19.19 0.34 6.62
CA GLY A 418 19.49 -0.23 5.31
C GLY A 418 18.53 0.10 4.18
N LEU A 419 17.44 0.87 4.46
CA LEU A 419 16.43 1.26 3.48
C LEU A 419 16.68 2.70 3.00
N ASN A 420 16.01 3.10 1.93
CA ASN A 420 15.99 4.48 1.46
C ASN A 420 14.70 5.16 1.99
N ASN A 421 14.85 6.10 2.91
CA ASN A 421 13.76 6.74 3.66
C ASN A 421 13.45 8.12 3.11
N TRP A 422 12.18 8.36 2.72
CA TRP A 422 11.73 9.55 2.02
C TRP A 422 10.49 10.17 2.68
N PHE A 423 10.28 11.47 2.47
CA PHE A 423 9.06 12.23 2.78
C PHE A 423 8.58 12.06 4.22
N PRO A 424 9.30 12.67 5.19
CA PRO A 424 8.90 12.66 6.60
C PRO A 424 7.69 13.54 6.83
N HIS A 425 6.60 12.99 7.39
CA HIS A 425 5.40 13.73 7.74
C HIS A 425 5.14 13.64 9.25
N ILE A 426 5.09 14.79 9.90
CA ILE A 426 4.97 14.89 11.35
C ILE A 426 3.50 14.88 11.74
N SER A 427 3.14 14.09 12.77
CA SER A 427 1.78 14.07 13.30
C SER A 427 1.37 15.44 13.88
N PRO A 428 0.07 15.81 13.85
CA PRO A 428 -0.40 17.11 14.35
C PRO A 428 -0.04 17.41 15.82
N ASP A 429 0.14 16.37 16.64
CA ASP A 429 0.57 16.49 18.05
C ASP A 429 2.10 16.57 18.22
N GLY A 430 2.86 16.54 17.13
CA GLY A 430 4.32 16.64 17.10
C GLY A 430 5.07 15.43 17.67
N LYS A 431 4.42 14.29 17.92
CA LYS A 431 5.05 13.15 18.59
C LYS A 431 5.55 12.07 17.66
N TRP A 432 4.90 11.89 16.51
CA TRP A 432 5.14 10.81 15.58
C TRP A 432 5.53 11.34 14.22
N MET A 433 6.33 10.56 13.52
CA MET A 433 6.70 10.79 12.12
C MET A 433 6.35 9.54 11.33
N VAL A 434 5.60 9.71 10.23
CA VAL A 434 5.45 8.69 9.19
C VAL A 434 6.32 9.05 8.00
N PHE A 435 6.86 8.04 7.33
CA PHE A 435 7.68 8.18 6.14
C PHE A 435 7.60 6.93 5.27
N ILE A 436 7.94 7.06 4.00
CA ILE A 436 8.01 5.94 3.05
C ILE A 436 9.44 5.41 2.95
N SER A 437 9.58 4.08 2.94
CA SER A 437 10.88 3.43 2.80
C SER A 437 10.89 2.53 1.58
N PHE A 438 11.86 2.77 0.70
CA PHE A 438 12.14 1.92 -0.46
C PHE A 438 13.18 0.86 -0.12
N PRO A 439 13.13 -0.30 -0.77
CA PRO A 439 14.14 -1.34 -0.58
C PRO A 439 15.52 -0.89 -1.12
N PRO A 440 16.60 -1.54 -0.66
CA PRO A 440 17.97 -1.08 -0.94
C PRO A 440 18.43 -1.26 -2.39
N ASP A 441 17.69 -1.99 -3.21
CA ASP A 441 17.91 -2.16 -4.66
C ASP A 441 17.34 -1.00 -5.50
N VAL A 442 16.55 -0.11 -4.91
CA VAL A 442 16.18 1.17 -5.51
C VAL A 442 17.33 2.16 -5.33
N ALA A 443 17.66 2.92 -6.37
CA ALA A 443 18.72 3.93 -6.27
C ALA A 443 18.42 4.93 -5.13
N ALA A 444 19.45 5.31 -4.37
CA ALA A 444 19.28 6.13 -3.17
C ALA A 444 18.71 7.54 -3.47
N ASN A 445 18.92 8.05 -4.67
CA ASN A 445 18.46 9.34 -5.14
C ASN A 445 17.20 9.27 -6.01
N ASP A 446 16.46 8.14 -5.95
CA ASP A 446 15.23 7.93 -6.71
C ASP A 446 14.12 7.41 -5.82
N HIS A 447 12.89 7.81 -6.12
CA HIS A 447 11.66 7.36 -5.45
C HIS A 447 10.58 6.98 -6.49
N PRO A 448 10.85 5.92 -7.29
CA PRO A 448 10.05 5.60 -8.46
C PRO A 448 8.65 5.07 -8.10
N PHE A 449 7.74 5.09 -9.07
CA PHE A 449 6.47 4.40 -9.01
C PHE A 449 6.63 2.88 -8.96
N TYR A 450 5.59 2.20 -8.48
CA TYR A 450 5.35 0.75 -8.65
C TYR A 450 6.43 -0.13 -8.04
N LYS A 451 6.81 0.19 -6.80
CA LYS A 451 7.73 -0.58 -5.98
C LYS A 451 7.02 -1.18 -4.76
N HIS A 452 7.61 -2.21 -4.18
CA HIS A 452 7.26 -2.69 -2.85
C HIS A 452 7.87 -1.71 -1.84
N VAL A 453 7.04 -0.93 -1.18
CA VAL A 453 7.45 0.09 -0.22
C VAL A 453 6.79 -0.12 1.13
N LEU A 454 7.38 0.44 2.17
CA LEU A 454 6.87 0.40 3.53
C LEU A 454 6.47 1.81 3.97
N LEU A 455 5.28 1.95 4.53
CA LEU A 455 4.97 3.11 5.35
C LEU A 455 5.38 2.79 6.78
N ARG A 456 6.30 3.60 7.33
CA ARG A 456 6.88 3.36 8.65
C ARG A 456 6.59 4.52 9.59
N LEU A 457 6.41 4.19 10.86
CA LEU A 457 6.14 5.14 11.95
C LEU A 457 7.25 5.07 12.98
N MET A 458 7.71 6.23 13.42
CA MET A 458 8.67 6.34 14.53
C MET A 458 8.40 7.60 15.38
N PRO A 459 8.91 7.68 16.63
CA PRO A 459 8.90 8.92 17.39
C PRO A 459 9.67 10.03 16.67
N VAL A 460 9.20 11.28 16.75
CA VAL A 460 9.85 12.44 16.11
C VAL A 460 11.30 12.62 16.57
N GLY A 461 11.61 12.30 17.81
CA GLY A 461 12.99 12.40 18.34
C GLY A 461 13.94 11.29 17.89
N GLY A 462 13.50 10.36 17.02
CA GLY A 462 14.27 9.18 16.65
C GLY A 462 13.90 7.95 17.49
N GLY A 463 14.48 6.79 17.15
CA GLY A 463 14.22 5.50 17.79
C GLY A 463 13.78 4.43 16.78
N PRO A 464 13.28 3.27 17.24
CA PRO A 464 12.88 2.19 16.36
C PRO A 464 11.64 2.58 15.54
N ALA A 465 11.74 2.35 14.22
CA ALA A 465 10.62 2.51 13.30
C ALA A 465 9.86 1.19 13.16
N ARG A 466 8.52 1.23 13.23
CA ARG A 466 7.66 0.08 12.93
C ARG A 466 6.93 0.26 11.60
N VAL A 467 6.64 -0.83 10.91
CA VAL A 467 5.87 -0.79 9.68
C VAL A 467 4.38 -0.65 9.97
N LEU A 468 3.73 0.33 9.33
CA LEU A 468 2.28 0.52 9.38
C LEU A 468 1.56 -0.12 8.18
N ALA A 469 2.18 -0.06 7.01
CA ALA A 469 1.61 -0.65 5.80
C ALA A 469 2.70 -1.16 4.84
N TYR A 470 2.37 -2.24 4.14
CA TYR A 470 3.18 -2.88 3.11
C TYR A 470 2.48 -2.60 1.78
N VAL A 471 3.05 -1.69 1.01
CA VAL A 471 2.35 -1.05 -0.12
C VAL A 471 3.05 -1.37 -1.44
N TYR A 472 2.27 -1.64 -2.47
CA TYR A 472 2.74 -1.53 -3.84
C TYR A 472 2.43 -0.11 -4.34
N GLY A 473 3.47 0.74 -4.42
CA GLY A 473 3.34 2.17 -4.65
C GLY A 473 4.68 2.84 -4.94
N GLY A 474 4.99 3.92 -4.24
CA GLY A 474 6.21 4.69 -4.41
C GLY A 474 5.90 6.17 -4.61
N GLN A 475 6.34 6.74 -5.73
CA GLN A 475 6.00 8.12 -6.11
C GLN A 475 4.48 8.33 -6.06
N GLY A 476 4.04 9.39 -5.41
CA GLY A 476 2.63 9.73 -5.23
C GLY A 476 1.95 9.03 -4.05
N THR A 477 2.61 8.11 -3.35
CA THR A 477 2.01 7.39 -2.21
C THR A 477 1.74 8.33 -1.03
N ILE A 478 2.76 9.07 -0.55
CA ILE A 478 2.66 10.03 0.57
C ILE A 478 3.61 11.23 0.38
N ASN A 479 3.73 11.81 -0.79
CA ASN A 479 4.69 12.91 -1.04
C ASN A 479 4.38 14.21 -0.29
N VAL A 480 3.18 14.35 0.29
CA VAL A 480 2.72 15.53 1.02
C VAL A 480 2.17 15.13 2.39
N PRO A 481 1.98 16.06 3.35
CA PRO A 481 1.45 15.77 4.66
C PRO A 481 0.16 14.95 4.62
N SER A 482 0.18 13.73 5.15
CA SER A 482 -0.88 12.73 4.97
C SER A 482 -1.61 12.36 6.27
N TRP A 483 -1.32 13.02 7.38
CA TRP A 483 -2.00 12.84 8.66
C TRP A 483 -3.39 13.47 8.69
N SER A 484 -4.36 12.76 9.27
CA SER A 484 -5.64 13.38 9.63
C SER A 484 -5.45 14.41 10.75
N PRO A 485 -6.29 15.45 10.83
CA PRO A 485 -6.15 16.51 11.84
C PRO A 485 -6.17 16.02 13.28
N ASP A 486 -6.83 14.89 13.55
CA ASP A 486 -6.89 14.26 14.87
C ASP A 486 -5.67 13.36 15.18
N GLY A 487 -4.73 13.21 14.24
CA GLY A 487 -3.54 12.38 14.37
C GLY A 487 -3.78 10.87 14.42
N LYS A 488 -5.00 10.41 14.10
CA LYS A 488 -5.37 8.99 14.23
C LYS A 488 -5.31 8.20 12.93
N ARG A 489 -5.33 8.89 11.80
CA ARG A 489 -5.38 8.27 10.48
C ARG A 489 -4.33 8.85 9.55
N LEU A 490 -3.96 8.04 8.56
CA LEU A 490 -3.13 8.45 7.44
C LEU A 490 -3.91 8.21 6.15
N ALA A 491 -3.75 9.10 5.17
CA ALA A 491 -4.20 8.86 3.81
C ALA A 491 -3.00 8.54 2.92
N PHE A 492 -3.12 7.56 2.04
CA PHE A 492 -2.05 7.19 1.12
C PHE A 492 -2.60 6.59 -0.17
N VAL A 493 -1.74 6.44 -1.16
CA VAL A 493 -2.07 5.81 -2.44
C VAL A 493 -1.32 4.50 -2.60
N SER A 494 -2.04 3.43 -2.94
CA SER A 494 -1.47 2.19 -3.47
C SER A 494 -1.86 2.01 -4.94
N ASN A 495 -1.10 1.20 -5.68
CA ASN A 495 -1.28 1.04 -7.11
C ASN A 495 -1.63 -0.40 -7.50
N THR A 496 -2.51 -0.54 -8.47
CA THR A 496 -2.87 -1.81 -9.11
C THR A 496 -3.56 -1.53 -10.43
N ALA A 497 -3.47 -2.43 -11.40
CA ALA A 497 -4.37 -2.35 -12.55
C ALA A 497 -5.81 -2.55 -12.08
N ILE A 498 -6.67 -1.58 -12.33
CA ILE A 498 -8.09 -1.60 -12.00
C ILE A 498 -8.86 -2.03 -13.24
N PRO A 499 -9.66 -3.12 -13.16
CA PRO A 499 -10.37 -3.71 -14.29
C PRO A 499 -11.42 -2.82 -14.93
#